data_26db18bf65ca7195c8d18b9c7c349232
#
_entry.id   26db18bf65ca7195c8d18b9c7c349232
#
_cell.length_a   1.000
_cell.length_b   1.000
_cell.length_c   1.000
_cell.angle_alpha   90.00
_cell.angle_beta   90.00
_cell.angle_gamma   90.00
#
_symmetry.space_group_name_H-M   'P 1'
#
loop_
_entity.id
_entity.type
_entity.pdbx_description
1 polymer ?
#
loop_
_entity_poly.entity_id
_entity_poly.type
_entity_poly.pdbx_seq_one_letter_code
_entity_poly.pdbx_strand_id
1 'polypeptide(L)'
;IKRSLFYSLILCIFAFLILIQFNLSTIFLGMGSMLLAFSYPFMKRITYWPQLFLGITFNWGILMASTAINNTISFEVFLLYFSAIFWTLGYDTIYGLQDIVDDEIIGMKSTSIKFKKNPKLFVSLCYLFNLIPLFYIFKFDLSNYLTILLFLSYVALLLYQIKIFNLSQPLSCLKAFKLNN
;
A
#
# COMPACT_ATOMS: atom_id res chain seq x y z
N ILE A 1 27.62 6.60 0.78
CA ILE A 1 27.34 5.17 0.99
C ILE A 1 27.66 4.75 2.43
N LYS A 2 28.89 4.89 2.95
CA LYS A 2 29.25 4.46 4.31
C LYS A 2 28.41 5.14 5.41
N ARG A 3 28.15 6.44 5.30
CA ARG A 3 27.30 7.18 6.26
C ARG A 3 25.84 6.70 6.24
N SER A 4 25.24 6.51 5.05
CA SER A 4 23.87 6.02 4.96
C SER A 4 23.72 4.60 5.48
N LEU A 5 24.67 3.71 5.23
CA LEU A 5 24.68 2.37 5.82
C LEU A 5 24.77 2.41 7.35
N PHE A 6 25.61 3.29 7.90
CA PHE A 6 25.75 3.46 9.35
C PHE A 6 24.43 3.94 9.99
N TYR A 7 23.78 4.96 9.41
CA TYR A 7 22.47 5.43 9.90
C TYR A 7 21.38 4.36 9.77
N SER A 8 21.32 3.64 8.64
CA SER A 8 20.37 2.56 8.48
C SER A 8 20.55 1.46 9.52
N LEU A 9 21.80 1.10 9.83
CA LEU A 9 22.11 0.07 10.82
C LEU A 9 21.70 0.52 12.24
N ILE A 10 21.96 1.77 12.61
CA ILE A 10 21.49 2.33 13.88
C ILE A 10 19.96 2.28 13.97
N LEU A 11 19.25 2.71 12.93
CA LEU A 11 17.78 2.68 12.91
C LEU A 11 17.23 1.25 13.01
N CYS A 12 17.87 0.28 12.35
CA CYS A 12 17.52 -1.13 12.47
C CYS A 12 17.70 -1.66 13.89
N ILE A 13 18.81 -1.28 14.57
CA ILE A 13 19.04 -1.66 15.96
C ILE A 13 17.96 -1.09 16.88
N PHE A 14 17.64 0.21 16.76
CA PHE A 14 16.56 0.81 17.55
C PHE A 14 15.19 0.14 17.27
N ALA A 15 14.85 -0.11 16.00
CA ALA A 15 13.63 -0.81 15.65
C ALA A 15 13.58 -2.22 16.25
N PHE A 16 14.69 -2.95 16.24
CA PHE A 16 14.80 -4.27 16.85
C PHE A 16 14.65 -4.22 18.39
N LEU A 17 15.27 -3.25 19.06
CA LEU A 17 15.14 -3.06 20.51
C LEU A 17 13.69 -2.74 20.93
N ILE A 18 12.93 -2.04 20.08
CA ILE A 18 11.50 -1.82 20.29
C ILE A 18 10.73 -3.12 20.04
N LEU A 19 11.04 -3.83 18.95
CA LEU A 19 10.33 -5.06 18.57
C LEU A 19 10.39 -6.14 19.66
N ILE A 20 11.53 -6.36 20.30
CA ILE A 20 11.71 -7.39 21.34
C ILE A 20 10.92 -7.11 22.63
N GLN A 21 10.33 -5.92 22.78
CA GLN A 21 9.46 -5.58 23.91
C GLN A 21 8.01 -6.04 23.71
N PHE A 22 7.66 -6.48 22.51
CA PHE A 22 6.32 -6.99 22.21
C PHE A 22 6.20 -8.49 22.52
N ASN A 23 4.99 -9.01 22.40
CA ASN A 23 4.72 -10.43 22.52
C ASN A 23 5.37 -11.25 21.38
N LEU A 24 5.53 -12.55 21.62
CA LEU A 24 6.25 -13.45 20.71
C LEU A 24 5.66 -13.47 19.29
N SER A 25 4.33 -13.44 19.17
CA SER A 25 3.63 -13.41 17.86
C SER A 25 3.99 -12.18 17.06
N THR A 26 4.03 -11.01 17.69
CA THR A 26 4.43 -9.74 17.06
C THR A 26 5.90 -9.75 16.66
N ILE A 27 6.78 -10.34 17.49
CA ILE A 27 8.21 -10.48 17.16
C ILE A 27 8.38 -11.31 15.89
N PHE A 28 7.71 -12.47 15.78
CA PHE A 28 7.78 -13.31 14.57
C PHE A 28 7.25 -12.58 13.33
N LEU A 29 6.14 -11.85 13.45
CA LEU A 29 5.61 -11.03 12.35
C LEU A 29 6.59 -9.91 11.96
N GLY A 30 7.19 -9.24 12.94
CA GLY A 30 8.18 -8.20 12.69
C GLY A 30 9.42 -8.73 11.97
N MET A 31 9.92 -9.90 12.36
CA MET A 31 11.02 -10.56 11.65
C MET A 31 10.63 -10.94 10.21
N GLY A 32 9.39 -11.43 10.01
CA GLY A 32 8.84 -11.73 8.68
C GLY A 32 8.76 -10.49 7.77
N SER A 33 8.46 -9.32 8.33
CA SER A 33 8.43 -8.06 7.57
C SER A 33 9.77 -7.68 6.96
N MET A 34 10.88 -8.02 7.62
CA MET A 34 12.22 -7.75 7.10
C MET A 34 12.49 -8.52 5.81
N LEU A 35 12.07 -9.79 5.73
CA LEU A 35 12.21 -10.59 4.51
C LEU A 35 11.47 -9.95 3.33
N LEU A 36 10.25 -9.45 3.58
CA LEU A 36 9.46 -8.74 2.57
C LEU A 36 10.13 -7.43 2.16
N ALA A 37 10.60 -6.64 3.13
CA ALA A 37 11.26 -5.36 2.86
C ALA A 37 12.54 -5.53 2.05
N PHE A 38 13.36 -6.54 2.35
CA PHE A 38 14.57 -6.83 1.59
C PHE A 38 14.31 -7.41 0.21
N SER A 39 13.20 -8.13 0.00
CA SER A 39 12.85 -8.70 -1.31
C SER A 39 12.25 -7.64 -2.26
N TYR A 40 11.56 -6.62 -1.74
CA TYR A 40 10.84 -5.63 -2.53
C TYR A 40 11.68 -4.94 -3.62
N PRO A 41 12.92 -4.46 -3.38
CA PRO A 41 13.73 -3.79 -4.42
C PRO A 41 14.00 -4.66 -5.65
N PHE A 42 14.04 -5.98 -5.49
CA PHE A 42 14.29 -6.92 -6.58
C PHE A 42 13.05 -7.19 -7.43
N MET A 43 11.85 -6.91 -6.88
CA MET A 43 10.58 -7.24 -7.54
C MET A 43 10.41 -6.51 -8.87
N LYS A 44 10.89 -5.27 -9.00
CA LYS A 44 10.85 -4.50 -10.26
C LYS A 44 11.63 -5.16 -11.42
N ARG A 45 12.56 -6.06 -11.12
CA ARG A 45 13.34 -6.81 -12.12
C ARG A 45 12.72 -8.16 -12.45
N ILE A 46 12.01 -8.77 -11.49
CA ILE A 46 11.52 -10.14 -11.58
C ILE A 46 10.09 -10.19 -12.10
N THR A 47 9.20 -9.34 -11.58
CA THR A 47 7.75 -9.41 -11.79
C THR A 47 7.13 -8.08 -12.22
N TYR A 48 5.98 -8.14 -12.90
CA TYR A 48 5.14 -6.96 -13.19
C TYR A 48 4.25 -6.52 -12.01
N TRP A 49 4.43 -7.10 -10.81
CA TRP A 49 3.63 -6.83 -9.63
C TRP A 49 4.40 -6.22 -8.45
N PRO A 50 5.43 -5.39 -8.66
CA PRO A 50 6.18 -4.79 -7.54
C PRO A 50 5.28 -3.93 -6.64
N GLN A 51 4.26 -3.25 -7.21
CA GLN A 51 3.30 -2.45 -6.45
C GLN A 51 2.43 -3.30 -5.49
N LEU A 52 2.12 -4.54 -5.86
CA LEU A 52 1.45 -5.48 -4.97
C LEU A 52 2.35 -5.88 -3.81
N PHE A 53 3.63 -6.18 -4.09
CA PHE A 53 4.62 -6.45 -3.04
C PHE A 53 4.81 -5.25 -2.11
N LEU A 54 4.80 -4.02 -2.65
CA LEU A 54 4.80 -2.81 -1.85
C LEU A 54 3.57 -2.78 -0.93
N GLY A 55 2.38 -3.01 -1.47
CA GLY A 55 1.15 -3.04 -0.69
C GLY A 55 1.19 -4.04 0.46
N ILE A 56 1.68 -5.26 0.20
CA ILE A 56 1.87 -6.30 1.21
C ILE A 56 2.85 -5.83 2.29
N THR A 57 4.02 -5.34 1.89
CA THR A 57 5.09 -4.96 2.82
C THR A 57 4.74 -3.71 3.62
N PHE A 58 4.24 -2.69 2.96
CA PHE A 58 3.96 -1.38 3.56
C PHE A 58 2.83 -1.45 4.60
N ASN A 59 1.79 -2.23 4.33
CA ASN A 59 0.66 -2.38 5.23
C ASN A 59 0.81 -3.48 6.28
N TRP A 60 1.96 -4.17 6.34
CA TRP A 60 2.23 -5.26 7.28
C TRP A 60 2.06 -4.84 8.75
N GLY A 61 2.25 -3.57 9.04
CA GLY A 61 2.04 -2.98 10.36
C GLY A 61 0.62 -3.16 10.91
N ILE A 62 -0.40 -3.32 10.05
CA ILE A 62 -1.78 -3.59 10.48
C ILE A 62 -1.86 -4.93 11.24
N LEU A 63 -1.20 -5.97 10.70
CA LEU A 63 -1.15 -7.29 11.35
C LEU A 63 -0.35 -7.25 12.65
N MET A 64 0.79 -6.54 12.64
CA MET A 64 1.62 -6.36 13.82
C MET A 64 0.90 -5.61 14.94
N ALA A 65 0.17 -4.55 14.62
CA ALA A 65 -0.61 -3.79 15.60
C ALA A 65 -1.68 -4.65 16.27
N SER A 66 -2.40 -5.46 15.50
CA SER A 66 -3.40 -6.38 16.04
C SER A 66 -2.79 -7.42 16.97
N THR A 67 -1.69 -8.05 16.57
CA THR A 67 -1.02 -9.05 17.42
C THR A 67 -0.37 -8.43 18.65
N ALA A 68 0.11 -7.20 18.57
CA ALA A 68 0.70 -6.49 19.72
C ALA A 68 -0.33 -6.25 20.84
N ILE A 69 -1.57 -5.97 20.48
CA ILE A 69 -2.64 -5.65 21.43
C ILE A 69 -3.42 -6.92 21.84
N ASN A 70 -3.83 -7.72 20.86
CA ASN A 70 -4.80 -8.80 21.06
C ASN A 70 -4.18 -10.21 21.02
N ASN A 71 -2.89 -10.33 20.71
CA ASN A 71 -2.19 -11.60 20.46
C ASN A 71 -2.76 -12.44 19.30
N THR A 72 -3.72 -11.92 18.57
CA THR A 72 -4.44 -12.62 17.49
C THR A 72 -4.70 -11.68 16.32
N ILE A 73 -4.94 -12.27 15.16
CA ILE A 73 -5.39 -11.54 13.96
C ILE A 73 -6.85 -11.92 13.75
N SER A 74 -7.77 -10.97 13.97
CA SER A 74 -9.19 -11.17 13.67
C SER A 74 -9.46 -11.13 12.18
N PHE A 75 -10.63 -11.63 11.77
CA PHE A 75 -11.04 -11.59 10.37
C PHE A 75 -11.18 -10.14 9.84
N GLU A 76 -11.64 -9.21 10.66
CA GLU A 76 -11.78 -7.80 10.34
C GLU A 76 -10.41 -7.15 10.09
N VAL A 77 -9.41 -7.49 10.90
CA VAL A 77 -8.02 -7.03 10.71
C VAL A 77 -7.43 -7.57 9.41
N PHE A 78 -7.71 -8.82 9.07
CA PHE A 78 -7.29 -9.39 7.80
C PHE A 78 -7.97 -8.70 6.61
N LEU A 79 -9.25 -8.41 6.71
CA LEU A 79 -9.99 -7.64 5.69
C LEU A 79 -9.44 -6.21 5.55
N LEU A 80 -9.11 -5.55 6.67
CA LEU A 80 -8.50 -4.22 6.66
C LEU A 80 -7.14 -4.24 5.96
N TYR A 81 -6.32 -5.24 6.28
CA TYR A 81 -5.01 -5.43 5.62
C TYR A 81 -5.16 -5.66 4.11
N PHE A 82 -6.07 -6.53 3.70
CA PHE A 82 -6.38 -6.78 2.29
C PHE A 82 -6.84 -5.51 1.58
N SER A 83 -7.73 -4.76 2.20
CA SER A 83 -8.20 -3.46 1.71
C SER A 83 -7.04 -2.48 1.50
N ALA A 84 -6.16 -2.34 2.48
CA ALA A 84 -5.02 -1.45 2.43
C ALA A 84 -4.01 -1.84 1.33
N ILE A 85 -3.81 -3.15 1.08
CA ILE A 85 -2.97 -3.63 -0.04
C ILE A 85 -3.53 -3.12 -1.37
N PHE A 86 -4.83 -3.24 -1.61
CA PHE A 86 -5.43 -2.80 -2.87
C PHE A 86 -5.46 -1.27 -3.01
N TRP A 87 -5.63 -0.54 -1.92
CA TRP A 87 -5.44 0.91 -1.92
C TRP A 87 -4.03 1.29 -2.36
N THR A 88 -3.00 0.68 -1.74
CA THR A 88 -1.60 0.92 -2.08
C THR A 88 -1.31 0.55 -3.54
N LEU A 89 -1.80 -0.61 -4.00
CA LEU A 89 -1.65 -1.06 -5.38
C LEU A 89 -2.25 -0.05 -6.38
N GLY A 90 -3.40 0.53 -6.07
CA GLY A 90 -4.06 1.52 -6.91
C GLY A 90 -3.26 2.81 -7.02
N TYR A 91 -2.96 3.45 -5.89
CA TYR A 91 -2.29 4.75 -5.92
C TYR A 91 -0.82 4.65 -6.37
N ASP A 92 -0.11 3.57 -6.05
CA ASP A 92 1.27 3.40 -6.50
C ASP A 92 1.36 3.03 -7.99
N THR A 93 0.32 2.38 -8.54
CA THR A 93 0.18 2.25 -10.00
C THR A 93 0.02 3.62 -10.67
N ILE A 94 -0.79 4.53 -10.10
CA ILE A 94 -0.90 5.92 -10.61
C ILE A 94 0.46 6.61 -10.55
N TYR A 95 1.20 6.46 -9.45
CA TYR A 95 2.54 7.03 -9.32
C TYR A 95 3.49 6.51 -10.40
N GLY A 96 3.52 5.20 -10.63
CA GLY A 96 4.39 4.60 -11.65
C GLY A 96 4.04 4.96 -13.10
N LEU A 97 2.84 5.51 -13.36
CA LEU A 97 2.49 6.04 -14.68
C LEU A 97 3.26 7.34 -15.02
N GLN A 98 3.76 8.04 -14.02
CA GLN A 98 4.57 9.25 -14.20
C GLN A 98 5.87 8.95 -14.93
N ASP A 99 6.52 7.86 -14.58
CA ASP A 99 7.86 7.49 -15.04
C ASP A 99 7.84 6.32 -16.04
N ILE A 100 6.66 6.02 -16.63
CA ILE A 100 6.44 4.83 -17.44
C ILE A 100 7.38 4.73 -18.65
N VAL A 101 7.72 5.87 -19.26
CA VAL A 101 8.59 5.92 -20.45
C VAL A 101 10.02 5.54 -20.06
N ASP A 102 10.51 6.09 -18.96
CA ASP A 102 11.86 5.83 -18.46
C ASP A 102 11.99 4.38 -17.96
N ASP A 103 10.97 3.89 -17.24
CA ASP A 103 10.90 2.52 -16.75
C ASP A 103 10.91 1.50 -17.91
N GLU A 104 10.21 1.78 -19.02
CA GLU A 104 10.23 0.93 -20.22
C GLU A 104 11.60 0.91 -20.90
N ILE A 105 12.27 2.05 -21.01
CA ILE A 105 13.62 2.15 -21.62
C ILE A 105 14.64 1.34 -20.81
N ILE A 106 14.57 1.40 -19.48
CA ILE A 106 15.47 0.68 -18.57
C ILE A 106 15.11 -0.82 -18.45
N GLY A 107 13.94 -1.23 -18.98
CA GLY A 107 13.45 -2.61 -18.88
C GLY A 107 12.92 -3.00 -17.51
N MET A 108 12.47 -2.04 -16.73
CA MET A 108 11.79 -2.29 -15.44
C MET A 108 10.41 -2.88 -15.66
N LYS A 109 9.92 -3.64 -14.67
CA LYS A 109 8.59 -4.22 -14.69
C LYS A 109 7.72 -3.56 -13.64
N SER A 110 6.49 -3.17 -14.00
CA SER A 110 5.51 -2.57 -13.07
C SER A 110 4.07 -2.85 -13.51
N THR A 111 3.12 -2.69 -12.59
CA THR A 111 1.69 -2.73 -12.93
C THR A 111 1.31 -1.59 -13.85
N SER A 112 1.96 -0.44 -13.74
CA SER A 112 1.78 0.72 -14.63
C SER A 112 2.08 0.36 -16.09
N ILE A 113 3.17 -0.38 -16.35
CA ILE A 113 3.53 -0.88 -17.67
C ILE A 113 2.56 -1.98 -18.12
N LYS A 114 2.25 -2.94 -17.22
CA LYS A 114 1.37 -4.06 -17.55
C LYS A 114 -0.03 -3.62 -17.96
N PHE A 115 -0.58 -2.62 -17.29
CA PHE A 115 -1.94 -2.12 -17.52
C PHE A 115 -1.98 -0.77 -18.24
N LYS A 116 -0.92 -0.38 -18.94
CA LYS A 116 -0.83 0.90 -19.66
C LYS A 116 -1.95 1.14 -20.69
N LYS A 117 -2.53 0.08 -21.24
CA LYS A 117 -3.65 0.20 -22.19
C LYS A 117 -4.92 0.73 -21.52
N ASN A 118 -5.22 0.29 -20.29
CA ASN A 118 -6.43 0.64 -19.54
C ASN A 118 -6.11 0.91 -18.07
N PRO A 119 -5.26 1.90 -17.74
CA PRO A 119 -4.82 2.14 -16.37
C PRO A 119 -5.98 2.57 -15.45
N LYS A 120 -6.94 3.35 -15.96
CA LYS A 120 -8.12 3.76 -15.19
C LYS A 120 -8.99 2.58 -14.76
N LEU A 121 -9.20 1.62 -15.65
CA LEU A 121 -9.94 0.40 -15.31
C LEU A 121 -9.25 -0.39 -14.20
N PHE A 122 -7.92 -0.59 -14.32
CA PHE A 122 -7.16 -1.33 -13.32
C PHE A 122 -7.19 -0.65 -11.95
N VAL A 123 -6.95 0.66 -11.90
CA VAL A 123 -7.02 1.44 -10.65
C VAL A 123 -8.43 1.42 -10.06
N SER A 124 -9.48 1.52 -10.90
CA SER A 124 -10.86 1.42 -10.43
C SER A 124 -11.17 0.08 -9.79
N LEU A 125 -10.67 -1.02 -10.37
CA LEU A 125 -10.79 -2.35 -9.77
C LEU A 125 -10.04 -2.45 -8.44
N CYS A 126 -8.82 -1.91 -8.36
CA CYS A 126 -8.08 -1.85 -7.10
C CYS A 126 -8.87 -1.11 -6.01
N TYR A 127 -9.44 0.04 -6.34
CA TYR A 127 -10.25 0.82 -5.39
C TYR A 127 -11.57 0.13 -5.04
N LEU A 128 -12.18 -0.61 -5.95
CA LEU A 128 -13.34 -1.43 -5.65
C LEU A 128 -13.00 -2.53 -4.63
N PHE A 129 -11.88 -3.25 -4.84
CA PHE A 129 -11.39 -4.26 -3.91
C PHE A 129 -10.93 -3.68 -2.56
N ASN A 130 -10.56 -2.41 -2.51
CA ASN A 130 -10.34 -1.68 -1.28
C ASN A 130 -11.66 -1.36 -0.56
N LEU A 131 -12.66 -0.84 -1.27
CA LEU A 131 -13.91 -0.36 -0.65
C LEU A 131 -14.81 -1.48 -0.14
N ILE A 132 -14.87 -2.64 -0.80
CA ILE A 132 -15.74 -3.75 -0.40
C ILE A 132 -15.44 -4.24 1.03
N PRO A 133 -14.19 -4.56 1.39
CA PRO A 133 -13.87 -4.97 2.76
C PRO A 133 -14.09 -3.85 3.77
N LEU A 134 -13.76 -2.59 3.43
CA LEU A 134 -14.02 -1.45 4.32
C LEU A 134 -15.51 -1.28 4.60
N PHE A 135 -16.35 -1.38 3.58
CA PHE A 135 -17.80 -1.33 3.76
C PHE A 135 -18.29 -2.45 4.70
N TYR A 136 -17.74 -3.66 4.55
CA TYR A 136 -18.09 -4.78 5.42
C TYR A 136 -17.70 -4.52 6.88
N ILE A 137 -16.50 -3.97 7.12
CA ILE A 137 -16.01 -3.65 8.48
C ILE A 137 -16.88 -2.58 9.13
N PHE A 138 -17.20 -1.51 8.40
CA PHE A 138 -17.94 -0.35 8.94
C PHE A 138 -19.47 -0.47 8.87
N LYS A 139 -20.02 -1.56 8.31
CA LYS A 139 -21.49 -1.71 8.12
C LYS A 139 -22.33 -1.52 9.39
N PHE A 140 -21.76 -1.87 10.57
CA PHE A 140 -22.46 -1.71 11.85
C PHE A 140 -22.40 -0.28 12.39
N ASP A 141 -21.36 0.48 12.01
CA ASP A 141 -21.19 1.88 12.42
C ASP A 141 -21.85 2.87 11.46
N LEU A 142 -22.48 2.39 10.37
CA LEU A 142 -23.22 3.21 9.42
C LEU A 142 -24.49 3.86 10.00
N SER A 143 -24.87 3.55 11.24
CA SER A 143 -25.87 4.31 11.98
C SER A 143 -25.38 5.69 12.45
N ASN A 144 -24.06 5.90 12.52
CA ASN A 144 -23.46 7.16 12.91
C ASN A 144 -23.23 8.04 11.65
N TYR A 145 -23.87 9.21 11.63
CA TYR A 145 -23.74 10.18 10.52
C TYR A 145 -22.28 10.57 10.21
N LEU A 146 -21.44 10.66 11.25
CA LEU A 146 -20.03 10.99 11.06
C LEU A 146 -19.30 9.88 10.27
N THR A 147 -19.53 8.62 10.59
CA THR A 147 -18.94 7.46 9.88
C THR A 147 -19.39 7.42 8.42
N ILE A 148 -20.68 7.69 8.16
CA ILE A 148 -21.20 7.78 6.78
C ILE A 148 -20.50 8.90 6.03
N LEU A 149 -20.41 10.09 6.61
CA LEU A 149 -19.79 11.26 5.99
C LEU A 149 -18.32 10.99 5.64
N LEU A 150 -17.56 10.41 6.57
CA LEU A 150 -16.15 10.06 6.38
C LEU A 150 -15.99 9.01 5.27
N PHE A 151 -16.84 7.98 5.25
CA PHE A 151 -16.80 6.96 4.21
C PHE A 151 -17.13 7.54 2.83
N LEU A 152 -18.16 8.36 2.72
CA LEU A 152 -18.53 9.02 1.46
C LEU A 152 -17.45 9.99 0.97
N SER A 153 -16.82 10.74 1.89
CA SER A 153 -15.70 11.63 1.55
C SER A 153 -14.50 10.86 1.02
N TYR A 154 -14.19 9.69 1.62
CA TYR A 154 -13.14 8.79 1.14
C TYR A 154 -13.44 8.25 -0.27
N VAL A 155 -14.68 7.77 -0.50
CA VAL A 155 -15.10 7.31 -1.85
C VAL A 155 -14.98 8.44 -2.87
N ALA A 156 -15.44 9.65 -2.52
CA ALA A 156 -15.33 10.82 -3.40
C ALA A 156 -13.87 11.16 -3.75
N LEU A 157 -12.97 11.03 -2.79
CA LEU A 157 -11.53 11.26 -2.99
C LEU A 157 -10.94 10.23 -3.97
N LEU A 158 -11.25 8.93 -3.83
CA LEU A 158 -10.80 7.89 -4.76
C LEU A 158 -11.34 8.12 -6.18
N LEU A 159 -12.61 8.47 -6.32
CA LEU A 159 -13.21 8.81 -7.61
C LEU A 159 -12.55 10.05 -8.23
N TYR A 160 -12.24 11.05 -7.43
CA TYR A 160 -11.53 12.24 -7.89
C TYR A 160 -10.12 11.90 -8.37
N GLN A 161 -9.39 11.02 -7.69
CA GLN A 161 -8.07 10.53 -8.16
C GLN A 161 -8.17 9.88 -9.54
N ILE A 162 -9.15 8.98 -9.75
CA ILE A 162 -9.37 8.31 -11.05
C ILE A 162 -9.68 9.33 -12.16
N LYS A 163 -10.41 10.39 -11.82
CA LYS A 163 -10.79 11.43 -12.79
C LYS A 163 -9.60 12.26 -13.25
N ILE A 164 -8.73 12.69 -12.32
CA ILE A 164 -7.68 13.68 -12.61
C ILE A 164 -6.45 13.10 -13.28
N PHE A 165 -6.06 11.84 -13.02
CA PHE A 165 -4.86 11.31 -13.64
C PHE A 165 -5.05 11.00 -15.12
N ASN A 166 -4.05 11.34 -15.92
CA ASN A 166 -4.02 11.09 -17.35
C ASN A 166 -2.62 10.64 -17.78
N LEU A 167 -2.54 9.54 -18.54
CA LEU A 167 -1.30 8.96 -19.03
C LEU A 167 -0.48 9.93 -19.90
N SER A 168 -1.15 10.80 -20.65
CA SER A 168 -0.49 11.80 -21.50
C SER A 168 0.10 12.99 -20.71
N GLN A 169 -0.19 13.09 -19.42
CA GLN A 169 0.23 14.20 -18.56
C GLN A 169 0.85 13.67 -17.25
N PRO A 170 2.15 13.37 -17.20
CA PRO A 170 2.84 12.81 -16.03
C PRO A 170 2.58 13.60 -14.73
N LEU A 171 2.56 14.93 -14.81
CA LEU A 171 2.27 15.80 -13.66
C LEU A 171 0.88 15.57 -13.06
N SER A 172 -0.11 15.15 -13.86
CA SER A 172 -1.44 14.81 -13.35
C SER A 172 -1.42 13.54 -12.50
N CYS A 173 -0.58 12.57 -12.86
CA CYS A 173 -0.39 11.34 -12.08
C CYS A 173 0.27 11.66 -10.73
N LEU A 174 1.30 12.51 -10.72
CA LEU A 174 1.92 12.97 -9.48
C LEU A 174 0.92 13.74 -8.59
N LYS A 175 0.08 14.59 -9.17
CA LYS A 175 -0.95 15.32 -8.45
C LYS A 175 -1.98 14.36 -7.81
N ALA A 176 -2.43 13.34 -8.56
CA ALA A 176 -3.34 12.34 -8.05
C ALA A 176 -2.72 11.52 -6.90
N PHE A 177 -1.45 11.13 -7.05
CA PHE A 177 -0.70 10.42 -6.00
C PHE A 177 -0.61 11.25 -4.70
N LYS A 178 -0.28 12.54 -4.80
CA LYS A 178 -0.14 13.45 -3.64
C LYS A 178 -1.44 13.68 -2.85
N LEU A 179 -2.60 13.29 -3.37
CA LEU A 179 -3.85 13.35 -2.61
C LEU A 179 -3.96 12.27 -1.50
N ASN A 180 -3.02 11.33 -1.44
CA ASN A 180 -2.97 10.32 -0.37
C ASN A 180 -2.14 10.76 0.85
N ASN A 181 -1.54 11.95 0.79
CA ASN A 181 -0.70 12.51 1.88
C ASN A 181 -1.50 13.44 2.78
#